data_8bffbb6b15364ffadac6197a7ad076da
#
_entry.id   8bffbb6b15364ffadac6197a7ad076da
#
_cell.length_a   1.000
_cell.length_b   1.000
_cell.length_c   1.000
_cell.angle_alpha   90.00
_cell.angle_beta   90.00
_cell.angle_gamma   90.00
#
_symmetry.space_group_name_H-M   'P 1'
#
loop_
_entity.id
_entity.type
_entity.pdbx_description
1 polymer ?
#
loop_
_entity_poly.entity_id
_entity_poly.type
_entity_poly.pdbx_seq_one_letter_code
_entity_poly.pdbx_strand_id
1 'polypeptide(L)'
;MTELKRCRWCRRALPEQQGRGRPRVFCSQRCRQWDWVSRQRAEELALSEGELVVTKASLDELHDELYVLACAVDDADDDLATELGTARPRVTELCRIVSNLLDAARPLRDRELPAPSVPTTIPS
;
A
#
# COMPACT_ATOMS: atom_id res chain seq x y z
N MET A 1 23.25 8.18 -0.26
CA MET A 1 21.83 7.90 -0.54
C MET A 1 20.97 8.48 0.55
N THR A 2 20.14 9.43 0.18
CA THR A 2 19.14 9.97 1.11
C THR A 2 17.97 9.00 1.20
N GLU A 3 17.71 8.51 2.38
CA GLU A 3 16.52 7.71 2.62
C GLU A 3 15.28 8.58 2.37
N LEU A 4 14.37 8.10 1.52
CA LEU A 4 13.10 8.78 1.30
C LEU A 4 12.26 8.65 2.58
N LYS A 5 11.86 9.79 3.13
CA LYS A 5 10.94 9.80 4.26
C LYS A 5 9.56 9.35 3.77
N ARG A 6 8.92 8.53 4.55
CA ARG A 6 7.60 8.00 4.23
C ARG A 6 6.58 8.49 5.24
N CYS A 7 5.34 8.69 4.76
CA CYS A 7 4.22 9.03 5.63
C CYS A 7 4.07 7.95 6.70
N ARG A 8 3.93 8.38 7.95
CA ARG A 8 3.81 7.48 9.09
C ARG A 8 2.56 6.59 9.02
N TRP A 9 1.50 7.08 8.38
CA TRP A 9 0.24 6.33 8.27
C TRP A 9 0.17 5.48 6.98
N CYS A 10 0.22 6.13 5.81
CA CYS A 10 0.01 5.44 4.54
C CYS A 10 1.27 4.90 3.88
N ARG A 11 2.43 5.24 4.41
CA ARG A 11 3.75 4.79 3.93
C ARG A 11 4.14 5.32 2.55
N ARG A 12 3.36 6.23 1.97
CA ARG A 12 3.73 6.90 0.73
C ARG A 12 4.95 7.78 0.95
N ALA A 13 5.79 7.87 -0.09
CA ALA A 13 6.97 8.75 -0.02
C ALA A 13 6.53 10.20 0.17
N LEU A 14 7.15 10.89 1.12
CA LEU A 14 6.90 12.30 1.35
C LEU A 14 7.73 13.14 0.39
N PRO A 15 7.18 14.28 -0.12
CA PRO A 15 7.97 15.18 -0.93
C PRO A 15 9.09 15.79 -0.09
N GLU A 16 10.20 16.09 -0.73
CA GLU A 16 11.30 16.75 -0.08
C GLU A 16 10.88 18.13 0.39
N GLN A 17 11.02 18.36 1.69
CA GLN A 17 10.63 19.63 2.28
C GLN A 17 11.67 20.70 1.96
N GLN A 18 11.27 21.71 1.21
CA GLN A 18 12.09 22.87 0.96
C GLN A 18 11.69 23.99 1.94
N GLY A 19 12.62 24.42 2.76
CA GLY A 19 12.42 25.52 3.66
C GLY A 19 12.51 25.16 5.13
N ARG A 20 12.32 26.18 5.97
CA ARG A 20 12.35 26.02 7.43
C ARG A 20 10.99 25.60 7.95
N GLY A 21 10.96 24.67 8.87
CA GLY A 21 9.76 24.21 9.51
C GLY A 21 9.95 22.80 10.09
N ARG A 22 8.96 22.33 10.82
CA ARG A 22 8.99 20.99 11.37
C ARG A 22 9.04 19.95 10.22
N PRO A 23 9.85 18.90 10.34
CA PRO A 23 9.84 17.84 9.35
C PRO A 23 8.43 17.28 9.19
N ARG A 24 8.01 17.12 7.94
CA ARG A 24 6.72 16.53 7.62
C ARG A 24 6.76 15.04 7.95
N VAL A 25 5.78 14.57 8.70
CA VAL A 25 5.64 13.16 9.10
C VAL A 25 4.51 12.49 8.34
N PHE A 26 3.50 13.26 7.93
CA PHE A 26 2.31 12.77 7.23
C PHE A 26 2.17 13.46 5.87
N CYS A 27 1.64 12.72 4.90
CA CYS A 27 1.41 13.27 3.56
C CYS A 27 0.19 14.19 3.51
N SER A 28 -0.74 14.07 4.45
CA SER A 28 -1.97 14.85 4.50
C SER A 28 -2.50 14.96 5.92
N GLN A 29 -3.43 15.91 6.11
CA GLN A 29 -4.17 16.07 7.37
C GLN A 29 -4.99 14.81 7.71
N ARG A 30 -5.54 14.16 6.69
CA ARG A 30 -6.31 12.93 6.82
C ARG A 30 -5.46 11.80 7.42
N CYS A 31 -4.23 11.62 6.96
CA CYS A 31 -3.32 10.61 7.51
C CYS A 31 -2.96 10.92 8.96
N ARG A 32 -2.77 12.20 9.29
CA ARG A 32 -2.52 12.61 10.66
C ARG A 32 -3.68 12.28 11.58
N GLN A 33 -4.90 12.56 11.15
CA GLN A 33 -6.11 12.26 11.92
C GLN A 33 -6.30 10.77 12.12
N TRP A 34 -6.09 9.99 11.07
CA TRP A 34 -6.23 8.53 11.15
C TRP A 34 -5.18 7.88 12.07
N ASP A 35 -3.95 8.37 12.02
CA ASP A 35 -2.91 7.91 12.94
C ASP A 35 -3.31 8.19 14.40
N TRP A 36 -3.84 9.39 14.66
CA TRP A 36 -4.29 9.75 16.00
C TRP A 36 -5.45 8.87 16.47
N VAL A 37 -6.48 8.69 15.63
CA VAL A 37 -7.63 7.83 15.96
C VAL A 37 -7.18 6.39 16.22
N SER A 38 -6.29 5.88 15.39
CA SER A 38 -5.75 4.51 15.54
C SER A 38 -5.02 4.35 16.88
N ARG A 39 -4.24 5.34 17.29
CA ARG A 39 -3.55 5.32 18.58
C ARG A 39 -4.54 5.34 19.75
N GLN A 40 -5.56 6.17 19.67
CA GLN A 40 -6.60 6.23 20.69
C GLN A 40 -7.32 4.88 20.81
N ARG A 41 -7.64 4.27 19.68
CA ARG A 41 -8.29 2.96 19.65
C ARG A 41 -7.41 1.86 20.23
N ALA A 42 -6.12 1.88 19.89
CA ALA A 42 -5.15 0.93 20.43
C ALA A 42 -5.03 1.06 21.96
N GLU A 43 -5.02 2.29 22.46
CA GLU A 43 -4.97 2.56 23.90
C GLU A 43 -6.21 2.02 24.61
N GLU A 44 -7.41 2.26 24.05
CA GLU A 44 -8.67 1.73 24.58
C GLU A 44 -8.68 0.20 24.64
N LEU A 45 -8.09 -0.46 23.66
CA LEU A 45 -8.04 -1.91 23.57
C LEU A 45 -6.80 -2.51 24.23
N ALA A 46 -5.97 -1.67 24.85
CA ALA A 46 -4.69 -2.07 25.47
C ALA A 46 -3.78 -2.81 24.48
N LEU A 47 -3.76 -2.36 23.23
CA LEU A 47 -2.88 -2.92 22.22
C LEU A 47 -1.46 -2.37 22.36
N SER A 48 -0.48 -3.16 21.89
CA SER A 48 0.90 -2.71 21.85
C SER A 48 1.12 -1.69 20.74
N GLU A 49 2.23 -0.95 20.78
CA GLU A 49 2.58 0.05 19.76
C GLU A 49 2.67 -0.52 18.34
N GLY A 50 2.99 -1.81 18.21
CA GLY A 50 3.10 -2.48 16.92
C GLY A 50 1.79 -2.98 16.35
N GLU A 51 0.69 -2.78 17.05
CA GLU A 51 -0.63 -3.28 16.65
C GLU A 51 -1.53 -2.14 16.20
N LEU A 52 -2.41 -2.44 15.28
CA LEU A 52 -3.42 -1.48 14.85
C LEU A 52 -4.71 -2.21 14.49
N VAL A 53 -5.84 -1.51 14.61
CA VAL A 53 -7.15 -2.09 14.34
C VAL A 53 -7.57 -1.72 12.92
N VAL A 54 -7.85 -2.73 12.11
CA VAL A 54 -8.39 -2.57 10.76
C VAL A 54 -9.67 -3.38 10.63
N THR A 55 -10.55 -3.00 9.70
CA THR A 55 -11.74 -3.78 9.46
C THR A 55 -11.38 -5.08 8.73
N LYS A 56 -12.14 -6.14 9.01
CA LYS A 56 -11.95 -7.41 8.33
C LYS A 56 -12.17 -7.26 6.81
N ALA A 57 -13.16 -6.47 6.41
CA ALA A 57 -13.44 -6.23 5.01
C ALA A 57 -12.23 -5.61 4.29
N SER A 58 -11.59 -4.62 4.89
CA SER A 58 -10.38 -3.98 4.33
C SER A 58 -9.22 -4.96 4.21
N LEU A 59 -9.06 -5.81 5.21
CA LEU A 59 -8.02 -6.83 5.20
C LEU A 59 -8.27 -7.87 4.11
N ASP A 60 -9.53 -8.32 3.97
CA ASP A 60 -9.92 -9.28 2.94
C ASP A 60 -9.69 -8.72 1.54
N GLU A 61 -10.06 -7.46 1.30
CA GLU A 61 -9.81 -6.78 0.03
C GLU A 61 -8.31 -6.72 -0.30
N LEU A 62 -7.51 -6.39 0.69
CA LEU A 62 -6.05 -6.36 0.52
C LEU A 62 -5.51 -7.75 0.17
N HIS A 63 -5.97 -8.77 0.87
CA HIS A 63 -5.57 -10.15 0.59
C HIS A 63 -5.95 -10.57 -0.84
N ASP A 64 -7.15 -10.19 -1.30
CA ASP A 64 -7.62 -10.50 -2.65
C ASP A 64 -6.74 -9.82 -3.70
N GLU A 65 -6.41 -8.55 -3.50
CA GLU A 65 -5.53 -7.80 -4.41
C GLU A 65 -4.10 -8.38 -4.43
N LEU A 66 -3.60 -8.78 -3.27
CA LEU A 66 -2.29 -9.42 -3.17
C LEU A 66 -2.27 -10.78 -3.86
N TYR A 67 -3.36 -11.53 -3.75
CA TYR A 67 -3.50 -12.82 -4.45
C TYR A 67 -3.48 -12.63 -5.96
N VAL A 68 -4.24 -11.66 -6.48
CA VAL A 68 -4.24 -11.33 -7.91
C VAL A 68 -2.85 -10.94 -8.39
N LEU A 69 -2.15 -10.11 -7.60
CA LEU A 69 -0.77 -9.73 -7.93
C LEU A 69 0.18 -10.93 -7.92
N ALA A 70 0.07 -11.81 -6.93
CA ALA A 70 0.90 -13.00 -6.85
C ALA A 70 0.70 -13.91 -8.08
N CYS A 71 -0.54 -14.12 -8.50
CA CYS A 71 -0.85 -14.87 -9.73
C CYS A 71 -0.27 -14.20 -10.97
N ALA A 72 -0.37 -12.87 -11.05
CA ALA A 72 0.16 -12.11 -12.18
C ALA A 72 1.70 -12.19 -12.24
N VAL A 73 2.35 -12.20 -11.08
CA VAL A 73 3.81 -12.37 -11.01
C VAL A 73 4.23 -13.76 -11.51
N ASP A 74 3.52 -14.80 -11.09
CA ASP A 74 3.81 -16.16 -11.53
C ASP A 74 3.60 -16.31 -13.04
N ASP A 75 2.50 -15.77 -13.56
CA ASP A 75 2.20 -15.79 -15.00
C ASP A 75 3.26 -15.03 -15.79
N ALA A 76 3.67 -13.85 -15.31
CA ALA A 76 4.70 -13.04 -15.94
C ALA A 76 6.04 -13.76 -15.95
N ASP A 77 6.38 -14.43 -14.87
CA ASP A 77 7.63 -15.20 -14.77
C ASP A 77 7.67 -16.33 -15.82
N ASP A 78 6.60 -17.10 -15.92
CA ASP A 78 6.48 -18.20 -16.89
C ASP A 78 6.49 -17.68 -18.34
N ASP A 79 5.70 -16.64 -18.62
CA ASP A 79 5.59 -16.06 -19.97
C ASP A 79 6.91 -15.42 -20.40
N LEU A 80 7.58 -14.74 -19.48
CA LEU A 80 8.87 -14.11 -19.75
C LEU A 80 9.94 -15.15 -20.03
N ALA A 81 10.00 -16.22 -19.25
CA ALA A 81 10.94 -17.31 -19.45
C ALA A 81 10.73 -17.98 -20.82
N THR A 82 9.47 -18.17 -21.20
CA THR A 82 9.10 -18.74 -22.51
C THR A 82 9.55 -17.83 -23.64
N GLU A 83 9.23 -16.55 -23.57
CA GLU A 83 9.56 -15.59 -24.64
C GLU A 83 11.07 -15.39 -24.79
N LEU A 84 11.79 -15.25 -23.66
CA LEU A 84 13.24 -15.09 -23.67
C LEU A 84 13.97 -16.37 -24.09
N GLY A 85 13.32 -17.53 -24.03
CA GLY A 85 13.85 -18.79 -24.52
C GLY A 85 13.76 -18.93 -26.02
N THR A 86 13.06 -18.05 -26.74
CA THR A 86 12.95 -18.08 -28.20
C THR A 86 14.19 -17.44 -28.84
N ALA A 87 14.42 -17.79 -30.13
CA ALA A 87 15.56 -17.22 -30.87
C ALA A 87 15.41 -15.73 -31.11
N ARG A 88 14.18 -15.21 -31.15
CA ARG A 88 13.87 -13.79 -31.37
C ARG A 88 12.72 -13.35 -30.46
N PRO A 89 13.02 -12.90 -29.24
CA PRO A 89 11.99 -12.40 -28.35
C PRO A 89 11.24 -11.21 -28.98
N ARG A 90 9.91 -11.23 -28.88
CA ARG A 90 9.06 -10.19 -29.46
C ARG A 90 8.81 -9.09 -28.46
N VAL A 91 9.10 -7.87 -28.87
CA VAL A 91 8.86 -6.68 -28.02
C VAL A 91 7.39 -6.55 -27.63
N THR A 92 6.47 -6.82 -28.56
CA THR A 92 5.04 -6.75 -28.29
C THR A 92 4.61 -7.72 -27.18
N GLU A 93 5.19 -8.91 -27.16
CA GLU A 93 4.90 -9.91 -26.12
C GLU A 93 5.47 -9.50 -24.79
N LEU A 94 6.70 -8.97 -24.77
CA LEU A 94 7.30 -8.45 -23.54
C LEU A 94 6.49 -7.28 -22.98
N CYS A 95 6.02 -6.38 -23.83
CA CYS A 95 5.15 -5.27 -23.42
C CYS A 95 3.82 -5.78 -22.84
N ARG A 96 3.23 -6.83 -23.43
CA ARG A 96 2.01 -7.45 -22.90
C ARG A 96 2.22 -8.00 -21.50
N ILE A 97 3.32 -8.69 -21.28
CA ILE A 97 3.66 -9.26 -19.97
C ILE A 97 3.79 -8.15 -18.93
N VAL A 98 4.50 -7.08 -19.25
CA VAL A 98 4.68 -5.93 -18.35
C VAL A 98 3.35 -5.23 -18.08
N SER A 99 2.53 -5.02 -19.13
CA SER A 99 1.20 -4.40 -18.97
C SER A 99 0.30 -5.18 -18.04
N ASN A 100 0.26 -6.51 -18.18
CA ASN A 100 -0.56 -7.36 -17.32
C ASN A 100 -0.11 -7.26 -15.86
N LEU A 101 1.19 -7.23 -15.64
CA LEU A 101 1.74 -7.10 -14.28
C LEU A 101 1.42 -5.73 -13.68
N LEU A 102 1.55 -4.65 -14.46
CA LEU A 102 1.21 -3.30 -14.02
C LEU A 102 -0.28 -3.19 -13.69
N ASP A 103 -1.16 -3.78 -14.50
CA ASP A 103 -2.60 -3.77 -14.26
C ASP A 103 -2.95 -4.44 -12.92
N ALA A 104 -2.28 -5.54 -12.59
CA ALA A 104 -2.48 -6.22 -11.32
C ALA A 104 -1.92 -5.42 -10.12
N ALA A 105 -0.88 -4.62 -10.33
CA ALA A 105 -0.23 -3.85 -9.28
C ALA A 105 -0.90 -2.50 -9.00
N ARG A 106 -1.58 -1.90 -10.00
CA ARG A 106 -2.20 -0.58 -9.85
C ARG A 106 -3.17 -0.46 -8.69
N PRO A 107 -4.08 -1.40 -8.46
CA PRO A 107 -4.99 -1.30 -7.31
C PRO A 107 -4.24 -1.17 -5.98
N LEU A 108 -3.11 -1.85 -5.83
CA LEU A 108 -2.29 -1.76 -4.63
C LEU A 108 -1.58 -0.42 -4.51
N ARG A 109 -1.10 0.12 -5.63
CA ARG A 109 -0.45 1.44 -5.65
C ARG A 109 -1.41 2.55 -5.24
N ASP A 110 -2.64 2.46 -5.77
CA ASP A 110 -3.65 3.51 -5.59
C ASP A 110 -4.49 3.29 -4.33
N ARG A 111 -4.34 2.15 -3.68
CA ARG A 111 -5.08 1.83 -2.45
C ARG A 111 -4.69 2.78 -1.33
N GLU A 112 -5.70 3.37 -0.73
CA GLU A 112 -5.52 4.09 0.53
C GLU A 112 -5.55 3.07 1.67
N LEU A 113 -4.81 3.33 2.72
CA LEU A 113 -4.92 2.52 3.92
C LEU A 113 -6.34 2.61 4.46
N PRO A 114 -6.89 1.49 4.97
CA PRO A 114 -8.22 1.52 5.54
C PRO A 114 -8.28 2.53 6.68
N ALA A 115 -9.41 3.22 6.78
CA ALA A 115 -9.66 4.11 7.91
C ALA A 115 -9.62 3.31 9.19
N PRO A 116 -9.05 3.85 10.28
CA PRO A 116 -9.06 3.17 11.55
C PRO A 116 -10.49 2.96 12.04
N SER A 117 -10.71 1.83 12.71
CA SER A 117 -12.01 1.53 13.28
C SER A 117 -12.37 2.57 14.35
N VAL A 118 -13.44 3.31 14.11
CA VAL A 118 -13.94 4.30 15.07
C VAL A 118 -15.02 3.64 15.93
N PRO A 119 -15.02 3.88 17.26
CA PRO A 119 -16.10 3.33 18.09
C PRO A 119 -17.44 3.88 17.63
N THR A 120 -18.40 2.98 17.40
CA THR A 120 -19.75 3.34 16.98
C THR A 120 -20.61 3.86 18.11
N THR A 121 -20.15 3.74 19.35
CA THR A 121 -20.87 4.22 20.51
C THR A 121 -20.52 5.68 20.73
N ILE A 122 -21.47 6.53 20.44
CA ILE A 122 -21.37 7.93 20.84
C ILE A 122 -21.72 7.97 22.31
N PRO A 123 -20.81 8.38 23.19
CA PRO A 123 -21.17 8.58 24.59
C PRO A 123 -22.20 9.70 24.63
N SER A 124 -23.34 9.37 25.12
CA SER A 124 -24.40 10.35 25.38
C SER A 124 -24.01 11.23 26.55
#